data_a921d2702646447448158ab04f90b58c
#
_entry.id   a921d2702646447448158ab04f90b58c
#
_cell.length_a   1.000
_cell.length_b   1.000
_cell.length_c   1.000
_cell.angle_alpha   90.00
_cell.angle_beta   90.00
_cell.angle_gamma   90.00
#
_symmetry.space_group_name_H-M   'P 1'
#
loop_
_entity.id
_entity.type
_entity.pdbx_description
1 polymer ?
#
loop_
_entity_poly.entity_id
_entity_poly.type
_entity_poly.pdbx_seq_one_letter_code
_entity_poly.pdbx_strand_id
1 'polypeptide(L)'
;MKKINSRNKGAAFERLMVNSINNRLEQDHYEVRVKRNLDQSYVKGLADIYLGGFAIECKRYGASNTNMYRQAWWDQVINSAGDTFIPILIYRFNFKEIMAVIPAWLVSSAPKNNQITYMCPLNELCKDFNEIMAKGNVHNK
;
A
#
# COMPACT_ATOMS: atom_id res chain seq x y z
N MET A 1 -25.85 -19.44 6.02
CA MET A 1 -24.82 -18.77 5.22
C MET A 1 -23.66 -18.35 6.12
N LYS A 2 -22.47 -18.85 5.85
CA LYS A 2 -21.29 -18.45 6.63
C LYS A 2 -20.94 -17.01 6.33
N LYS A 3 -20.92 -16.18 7.36
CA LYS A 3 -20.31 -14.85 7.24
C LYS A 3 -18.83 -15.04 6.95
N ILE A 4 -18.34 -14.47 5.86
CA ILE A 4 -16.92 -14.39 5.60
C ILE A 4 -16.30 -13.56 6.72
N ASN A 5 -15.35 -14.14 7.44
CA ASN A 5 -14.66 -13.44 8.51
C ASN A 5 -13.81 -12.34 7.87
N SER A 6 -14.22 -11.08 8.00
CA SER A 6 -13.54 -9.92 7.41
C SER A 6 -12.10 -9.78 7.91
N ARG A 7 -11.83 -10.20 9.16
CA ARG A 7 -10.47 -10.21 9.73
C ARG A 7 -9.56 -11.18 8.98
N ASN A 8 -10.04 -12.39 8.68
CA ASN A 8 -9.26 -13.38 7.93
C ASN A 8 -9.04 -12.93 6.49
N LYS A 9 -10.04 -12.29 5.88
CA LYS A 9 -9.96 -11.75 4.53
C LYS A 9 -8.91 -10.65 4.45
N GLY A 10 -8.87 -9.77 5.45
CA GLY A 10 -7.87 -8.71 5.55
C GLY A 10 -6.46 -9.26 5.74
N ALA A 11 -6.29 -10.23 6.63
CA ALA A 11 -5.00 -10.87 6.88
C ALA A 11 -4.49 -11.62 5.64
N ALA A 12 -5.37 -12.30 4.92
CA ALA A 12 -5.01 -12.98 3.69
C ALA A 12 -4.55 -12.00 2.61
N PHE A 13 -5.19 -10.84 2.50
CA PHE A 13 -4.80 -9.81 1.55
C PHE A 13 -3.45 -9.20 1.91
N GLU A 14 -3.19 -8.93 3.19
CA GLU A 14 -1.89 -8.44 3.64
C GLU A 14 -0.78 -9.44 3.30
N ARG A 15 -1.01 -10.74 3.53
CA ARG A 15 -0.03 -11.78 3.15
C ARG A 15 0.21 -11.82 1.65
N LEU A 16 -0.86 -11.69 0.86
CA LEU A 16 -0.76 -11.63 -0.60
C LEU A 16 0.12 -10.45 -1.02
N MET A 17 -0.09 -9.29 -0.41
CA MET A 17 0.68 -8.09 -0.75
C MET A 17 2.13 -8.20 -0.32
N VAL A 18 2.40 -8.76 0.85
CA VAL A 18 3.77 -9.03 1.30
C VAL A 18 4.49 -9.92 0.30
N ASN A 19 3.86 -11.01 -0.13
CA ASN A 19 4.45 -11.93 -1.09
C ASN A 19 4.68 -11.25 -2.45
N SER A 20 3.71 -10.48 -2.92
CA SER A 20 3.83 -9.76 -4.20
C SER A 20 4.96 -8.73 -4.18
N ILE A 21 5.05 -7.96 -3.10
CA ILE A 21 6.11 -6.96 -2.94
C ILE A 21 7.48 -7.64 -2.88
N ASN A 22 7.61 -8.70 -2.09
CA ASN A 22 8.87 -9.41 -1.96
C ASN A 22 9.31 -10.09 -3.27
N ASN A 23 8.37 -10.62 -4.04
CA ASN A 23 8.67 -11.19 -5.36
C ASN A 23 9.22 -10.12 -6.30
N ARG A 24 8.65 -8.92 -6.28
CA ARG A 24 9.13 -7.81 -7.11
C ARG A 24 10.49 -7.31 -6.62
N LEU A 25 10.69 -7.21 -5.32
CA LEU A 25 11.98 -6.80 -4.74
C LEU A 25 13.08 -7.79 -5.14
N GLU A 26 12.80 -9.09 -5.08
CA GLU A 26 13.75 -10.11 -5.50
C GLU A 26 14.05 -10.02 -7.00
N GLN A 27 13.00 -9.88 -7.82
CA GLN A 27 13.13 -9.78 -9.28
C GLN A 27 14.01 -8.61 -9.69
N ASP A 28 13.91 -7.48 -9.01
CA ASP A 28 14.62 -6.24 -9.35
C ASP A 28 15.91 -6.07 -8.52
N HIS A 29 16.38 -7.13 -7.87
CA HIS A 29 17.68 -7.19 -7.16
C HIS A 29 17.78 -6.28 -5.93
N TYR A 30 16.69 -6.15 -5.17
CA TYR A 30 16.71 -5.51 -3.86
C TYR A 30 17.05 -6.54 -2.80
N GLU A 31 17.85 -6.14 -1.80
CA GLU A 31 18.15 -7.00 -0.66
C GLU A 31 17.04 -6.97 0.39
N VAL A 32 16.37 -5.84 0.53
CA VAL A 32 15.32 -5.65 1.53
C VAL A 32 14.11 -6.55 1.24
N ARG A 33 13.46 -7.00 2.30
CA ARG A 33 12.19 -7.72 2.23
C ARG A 33 11.23 -7.12 3.23
N VAL A 34 9.93 -7.26 2.98
CA VAL A 34 8.88 -6.78 3.87
C VAL A 34 8.21 -7.94 4.59
N LYS A 35 7.54 -7.61 5.68
CA LYS A 35 6.69 -8.54 6.43
C LYS A 35 5.48 -7.77 6.95
N ARG A 36 4.43 -8.50 7.33
CA ARG A 36 3.29 -7.89 7.98
C ARG A 36 3.72 -7.29 9.32
N ASN A 37 3.24 -6.08 9.61
CA ASN A 37 3.47 -5.46 10.90
C ASN A 37 2.39 -5.91 11.88
N LEU A 38 2.69 -6.93 12.67
CA LEU A 38 1.74 -7.48 13.64
C LEU A 38 1.60 -6.61 14.89
N ASP A 39 2.52 -5.67 15.10
CA ASP A 39 2.49 -4.77 16.26
C ASP A 39 1.32 -3.79 16.21
N GLN A 40 0.71 -3.58 15.04
CA GLN A 40 -0.47 -2.74 14.89
C GLN A 40 -1.66 -3.20 15.75
N SER A 41 -1.69 -4.46 16.15
CA SER A 41 -2.74 -4.98 17.04
C SER A 41 -2.58 -4.49 18.48
N TYR A 42 -1.39 -4.02 18.85
CA TYR A 42 -1.07 -3.53 20.20
C TYR A 42 -0.85 -2.03 20.25
N VAL A 43 -0.37 -1.44 19.16
CA VAL A 43 -0.07 -0.01 19.06
C VAL A 43 -0.93 0.60 17.96
N LYS A 44 -1.79 1.55 18.32
CA LYS A 44 -2.65 2.25 17.35
C LYS A 44 -1.80 3.16 16.46
N GLY A 45 -2.23 3.33 15.23
CA GLY A 45 -1.60 4.26 14.29
C GLY A 45 -0.40 3.70 13.53
N LEU A 46 -0.16 2.38 13.60
CA LEU A 46 0.89 1.75 12.81
C LEU A 46 0.31 1.23 11.48
N ALA A 47 1.11 1.31 10.42
CA ALA A 47 0.74 0.79 9.11
C ALA A 47 0.87 -0.74 9.05
N ASP A 48 0.21 -1.35 8.08
CA ASP A 48 0.25 -2.81 7.88
C ASP A 48 1.61 -3.31 7.44
N ILE A 49 2.31 -2.52 6.61
CA ILE A 49 3.62 -2.86 6.05
C ILE A 49 4.48 -1.60 6.01
N TYR A 50 5.75 -1.74 6.38
CA TYR A 50 6.75 -0.68 6.17
C TYR A 50 7.80 -1.15 5.18
N LEU A 51 8.15 -0.30 4.22
CA LEU A 51 9.19 -0.55 3.23
C LEU A 51 10.03 0.71 3.06
N GLY A 52 11.24 0.71 3.64
CA GLY A 52 12.08 1.91 3.64
C GLY A 52 11.33 3.12 4.18
N GLY A 53 11.23 4.18 3.40
CA GLY A 53 10.48 5.39 3.75
C GLY A 53 8.98 5.33 3.48
N PHE A 54 8.42 4.16 3.14
CA PHE A 54 6.99 4.00 2.84
C PHE A 54 6.23 3.36 4.00
N ALA A 55 5.03 3.88 4.28
CA ALA A 55 4.04 3.25 5.14
C ALA A 55 2.85 2.80 4.28
N ILE A 56 2.57 1.51 4.27
CA ILE A 56 1.59 0.89 3.37
C ILE A 56 0.41 0.34 4.16
N GLU A 57 -0.79 0.80 3.83
CA GLU A 57 -2.05 0.25 4.33
C GLU A 57 -2.68 -0.65 3.27
N CYS A 58 -3.21 -1.79 3.71
CA CYS A 58 -3.90 -2.73 2.84
C CYS A 58 -5.35 -2.83 3.26
N LYS A 59 -6.27 -2.67 2.31
CA LYS A 59 -7.72 -2.73 2.55
C LYS A 59 -8.37 -3.73 1.61
N ARG A 60 -9.12 -4.69 2.18
CA ARG A 60 -9.84 -5.70 1.44
C ARG A 60 -11.30 -5.66 1.83
N TYR A 61 -12.15 -5.26 0.90
CA TYR A 61 -13.59 -5.09 1.13
C TYR A 61 -14.40 -6.00 0.20
N GLY A 62 -15.70 -6.09 0.49
CA GLY A 62 -16.63 -6.90 -0.28
C GLY A 62 -17.01 -6.28 -1.62
N ALA A 63 -18.26 -6.48 -2.04
CA ALA A 63 -18.75 -5.96 -3.31
C ALA A 63 -18.86 -4.43 -3.29
N SER A 64 -18.58 -3.81 -4.44
CA SER A 64 -18.74 -2.38 -4.63
C SER A 64 -19.12 -2.08 -6.07
N ASN A 65 -19.96 -1.05 -6.27
CA ASN A 65 -20.33 -0.59 -7.60
C ASN A 65 -19.25 0.26 -8.26
N THR A 66 -18.24 0.67 -7.49
CA THR A 66 -17.15 1.51 -7.96
C THR A 66 -15.83 0.93 -7.49
N ASN A 67 -14.74 1.29 -8.17
CA ASN A 67 -13.39 0.94 -7.75
C ASN A 67 -12.68 2.09 -7.03
N MET A 68 -13.42 3.10 -6.59
CA MET A 68 -12.88 4.23 -5.85
C MET A 68 -12.61 3.86 -4.38
N TYR A 69 -11.47 4.34 -3.86
CA TYR A 69 -11.18 4.20 -2.44
C TYR A 69 -12.01 5.16 -1.61
N ARG A 70 -12.14 4.86 -0.32
CA ARG A 70 -12.82 5.72 0.64
C ARG A 70 -11.81 6.71 1.23
N GLN A 71 -12.23 7.96 1.40
CA GLN A 71 -11.35 8.99 1.97
C GLN A 71 -10.83 8.59 3.36
N ALA A 72 -11.65 7.91 4.15
CA ALA A 72 -11.24 7.45 5.49
C ALA A 72 -10.03 6.50 5.44
N TRP A 73 -9.89 5.71 4.38
CA TRP A 73 -8.73 4.82 4.21
C TRP A 73 -7.46 5.62 3.96
N TRP A 74 -7.57 6.66 3.13
CA TRP A 74 -6.43 7.53 2.85
C TRP A 74 -6.02 8.32 4.09
N ASP A 75 -7.01 8.84 4.83
CA ASP A 75 -6.77 9.55 6.09
C ASP A 75 -6.05 8.65 7.10
N GLN A 76 -6.42 7.36 7.15
CA GLN A 76 -5.79 6.39 8.02
C GLN A 76 -4.31 6.20 7.67
N VAL A 77 -3.97 6.04 6.39
CA VAL A 77 -2.56 5.83 6.02
C VAL A 77 -1.74 7.10 6.16
N ILE A 78 -2.31 8.27 5.89
CA ILE A 78 -1.64 9.55 6.16
C ILE A 78 -1.30 9.65 7.65
N ASN A 79 -2.24 9.28 8.51
CA ASN A 79 -2.03 9.30 9.95
C ASN A 79 -0.94 8.30 10.38
N SER A 80 -0.94 7.10 9.82
CA SER A 80 0.08 6.09 10.10
C SER A 80 1.46 6.49 9.60
N ALA A 81 1.53 7.19 8.47
CA ALA A 81 2.78 7.66 7.89
C ALA A 81 3.39 8.81 8.70
N GLY A 82 2.54 9.70 9.23
CA GLY A 82 3.00 10.89 9.94
C GLY A 82 3.92 11.74 9.06
N ASP A 83 4.89 12.39 9.67
CA ASP A 83 5.88 13.21 8.97
C ASP A 83 7.10 12.41 8.50
N THR A 84 7.19 11.14 8.92
CA THR A 84 8.38 10.31 8.69
C THR A 84 8.28 9.47 7.42
N PHE A 85 7.09 8.99 7.09
CA PHE A 85 6.90 8.04 5.99
C PHE A 85 6.04 8.63 4.87
N ILE A 86 6.20 8.05 3.68
CA ILE A 86 5.37 8.35 2.51
C ILE A 86 4.19 7.38 2.53
N PRO A 87 2.93 7.88 2.55
CA PRO A 87 1.75 7.00 2.62
C PRO A 87 1.48 6.30 1.29
N ILE A 88 1.14 5.02 1.36
CA ILE A 88 0.67 4.23 0.22
C ILE A 88 -0.55 3.43 0.68
N LEU A 89 -1.61 3.46 -0.12
CA LEU A 89 -2.80 2.66 0.10
C LEU A 89 -2.91 1.63 -1.02
N ILE A 90 -3.07 0.35 -0.65
CA ILE A 90 -3.33 -0.73 -1.59
C ILE A 90 -4.65 -1.36 -1.17
N TYR A 91 -5.59 -1.50 -2.12
CA TYR A 91 -6.90 -2.02 -1.78
C TYR A 91 -7.51 -2.84 -2.91
N ARG A 92 -8.49 -3.66 -2.55
CA ARG A 92 -9.23 -4.48 -3.50
C ARG A 92 -10.66 -4.69 -3.03
N PHE A 93 -11.61 -4.51 -3.95
CA PHE A 93 -12.99 -4.97 -3.81
C PHE A 93 -13.15 -6.34 -4.47
N ASN A 94 -14.23 -7.07 -4.13
CA ASN A 94 -14.53 -8.36 -4.74
C ASN A 94 -14.56 -8.25 -6.27
N PHE A 95 -13.87 -9.17 -6.93
CA PHE A 95 -13.85 -9.31 -8.40
C PHE A 95 -13.27 -8.09 -9.15
N LYS A 96 -12.61 -7.20 -8.44
CA LYS A 96 -11.98 -6.01 -9.05
C LYS A 96 -10.46 -6.11 -8.93
N GLU A 97 -9.77 -5.29 -9.71
CA GLU A 97 -8.31 -5.20 -9.69
C GLU A 97 -7.79 -4.70 -8.35
N ILE A 98 -6.57 -5.07 -8.03
CA ILE A 98 -5.84 -4.46 -6.93
C ILE A 98 -5.45 -3.06 -7.35
N MET A 99 -5.83 -2.07 -6.54
CA MET A 99 -5.58 -0.65 -6.79
C MET A 99 -4.55 -0.11 -5.81
N ALA A 100 -3.81 0.90 -6.26
CA ALA A 100 -2.87 1.63 -5.42
C ALA A 100 -3.19 3.12 -5.46
N VAL A 101 -3.05 3.77 -4.31
CA VAL A 101 -3.15 5.22 -4.16
C VAL A 101 -1.85 5.71 -3.56
N ILE A 102 -1.25 6.70 -4.19
CA ILE A 102 0.02 7.29 -3.76
C ILE A 102 -0.08 8.80 -3.83
N PRO A 103 0.79 9.53 -3.12
CA PRO A 103 0.90 10.96 -3.34
C PRO A 103 1.30 11.24 -4.79
N ALA A 104 0.63 12.18 -5.43
CA ALA A 104 0.86 12.47 -6.85
C ALA A 104 2.29 12.95 -7.14
N TRP A 105 2.95 13.56 -6.15
CA TRP A 105 4.33 14.05 -6.32
C TRP A 105 5.35 12.92 -6.58
N LEU A 106 5.01 11.67 -6.24
CA LEU A 106 5.89 10.53 -6.51
C LEU A 106 6.05 10.26 -8.00
N VAL A 107 5.05 10.56 -8.81
CA VAL A 107 5.01 10.21 -10.23
C VAL A 107 4.78 11.41 -11.14
N SER A 108 4.78 12.62 -10.60
CA SER A 108 4.51 13.83 -11.37
C SER A 108 5.23 15.04 -10.75
N SER A 109 5.06 16.20 -11.38
CA SER A 109 5.58 17.48 -10.87
C SER A 109 4.62 18.16 -9.89
N ALA A 110 3.61 17.44 -9.39
CA ALA A 110 2.67 17.99 -8.42
C ALA A 110 3.38 18.45 -7.14
N PRO A 111 2.84 19.45 -6.42
CA PRO A 111 3.39 19.87 -5.14
C PRO A 111 3.50 18.70 -4.16
N LYS A 112 4.51 18.72 -3.30
CA LYS A 112 4.76 17.69 -2.29
C LYS A 112 3.72 17.77 -1.17
N ASN A 113 2.48 17.49 -1.51
CA ASN A 113 1.31 17.51 -0.63
C ASN A 113 0.64 16.13 -0.70
N ASN A 114 0.62 15.41 0.42
CA ASN A 114 0.07 14.06 0.47
C ASN A 114 -1.45 14.00 0.29
N GLN A 115 -2.15 15.13 0.29
CA GLN A 115 -3.59 15.19 -0.01
C GLN A 115 -3.88 15.15 -1.51
N ILE A 116 -2.89 15.44 -2.34
CA ILE A 116 -3.01 15.33 -3.80
C ILE A 116 -2.56 13.93 -4.17
N THR A 117 -3.50 13.10 -4.64
CA THR A 117 -3.26 11.68 -4.85
C THR A 117 -3.30 11.29 -6.33
N TYR A 118 -2.64 10.19 -6.62
CA TYR A 118 -2.69 9.47 -7.88
C TYR A 118 -3.16 8.05 -7.62
N MET A 119 -4.18 7.61 -8.33
CA MET A 119 -4.77 6.28 -8.19
C MET A 119 -4.64 5.50 -9.50
N CYS A 120 -4.17 4.27 -9.41
CA CYS A 120 -4.04 3.39 -10.57
C CYS A 120 -4.10 1.92 -10.16
N PRO A 121 -4.31 1.00 -11.13
CA PRO A 121 -4.08 -0.41 -10.85
C PRO A 121 -2.64 -0.64 -10.39
N LEU A 122 -2.46 -1.54 -9.44
CA LEU A 122 -1.13 -1.80 -8.86
C LEU A 122 -0.11 -2.21 -9.93
N ASN A 123 -0.50 -3.01 -10.93
CA ASN A 123 0.40 -3.44 -11.99
C ASN A 123 0.88 -2.26 -12.86
N GLU A 124 0.09 -1.21 -13.00
CA GLU A 124 0.53 0.00 -13.70
C GLU A 124 1.59 0.74 -12.89
N LEU A 125 1.38 0.82 -11.58
CA LEU A 125 2.36 1.45 -10.68
C LEU A 125 3.71 0.72 -10.72
N CYS A 126 3.67 -0.59 -10.87
CA CYS A 126 4.87 -1.42 -10.92
C CYS A 126 5.78 -1.12 -12.11
N LYS A 127 5.30 -0.45 -13.15
CA LYS A 127 6.14 -0.04 -14.28
C LYS A 127 7.18 1.00 -13.87
N ASP A 128 6.90 1.81 -12.87
CA ASP A 128 7.79 2.83 -12.34
C ASP A 128 8.38 2.43 -10.98
N PHE A 129 8.43 1.13 -10.71
CA PHE A 129 8.77 0.59 -9.39
C PHE A 129 10.10 1.13 -8.86
N ASN A 130 11.16 1.04 -9.66
CA ASN A 130 12.50 1.42 -9.20
C ASN A 130 12.60 2.93 -8.92
N GLU A 131 11.94 3.76 -9.74
CA GLU A 131 11.93 5.20 -9.53
C GLU A 131 11.16 5.57 -8.25
N ILE A 132 10.04 4.92 -8.01
CA ILE A 132 9.23 5.15 -6.80
C ILE A 132 10.00 4.70 -5.58
N MET A 133 10.62 3.51 -5.63
CA MET A 133 11.39 2.98 -4.51
C MET A 133 12.53 3.91 -4.10
N ALA A 134 13.24 4.48 -5.07
CA ALA A 134 14.33 5.42 -4.78
C ALA A 134 13.86 6.65 -4.00
N LYS A 135 12.66 7.15 -4.25
CA LYS A 135 12.08 8.29 -3.51
C LYS A 135 11.79 7.96 -2.05
N GLY A 136 11.60 6.69 -1.72
CA GLY A 136 11.45 6.19 -0.36
C GLY A 136 12.74 5.63 0.23
N ASN A 137 13.89 5.96 -0.34
CA ASN A 137 15.21 5.48 0.11
C ASN A 137 15.36 3.95 0.05
N VAL A 138 14.71 3.31 -0.91
CA VAL A 138 14.85 1.88 -1.18
C VAL A 138 15.59 1.74 -2.50
N HIS A 139 16.80 1.18 -2.45
CA HIS A 139 17.67 1.08 -3.61
C HIS A 139 18.05 -0.36 -3.90
N ASN A 140 18.13 -0.71 -5.17
CA ASN A 140 18.64 -2.00 -5.60
C ASN A 140 20.17 -1.96 -5.77
N LYS A 141 20.72 -3.12 -5.91
CA LYS A 141 22.18 -3.27 -6.18
C LYS A 141 22.53 -2.88 -7.61
#